data_d083c18a75537b863c55d7438ab03f96
#
_entry.id   d083c18a75537b863c55d7438ab03f96
#
_cell.length_a   1.000
_cell.length_b   1.000
_cell.length_c   1.000
_cell.angle_alpha   90.00
_cell.angle_beta   90.00
_cell.angle_gamma   90.00
#
_symmetry.space_group_name_H-M   'P 1'
#
loop_
_entity.id
_entity.type
_entity.pdbx_description
1 polymer ?
#
loop_
_entity_poly.entity_id
_entity_poly.type
_entity_poly.pdbx_seq_one_letter_code
_entity_poly.pdbx_strand_id
1 'polypeptide(L)'
;MSADFLAFDLGAESGRAIIGRLRSGILSLNEIYRFQNEPVRWNGTLQWDILRLWLELKRGLERVSDTRLASVAVDAWGVDYALLGDRGNLLENPYHYRDARNAGMMAAVFERVSREKIYAVTGIQFLQINTLYQLFGACHSIGPVRFGSGRSR
;
A
#
# COMPACT_ATOMS: atom_id res chain seq x y z
N MET A 1 -26.28 -1.32 21.46
CA MET A 1 -26.01 -1.25 20.02
C MET A 1 -25.43 -2.58 19.54
N SER A 2 -25.79 -3.01 18.33
CA SER A 2 -25.28 -4.23 17.70
C SER A 2 -24.84 -3.88 16.28
N ALA A 3 -23.59 -4.14 15.92
CA ALA A 3 -23.06 -3.82 14.61
C ALA A 3 -21.97 -4.82 14.21
N ASP A 4 -21.88 -5.12 12.93
CA ASP A 4 -20.87 -5.97 12.33
C ASP A 4 -20.00 -5.13 11.40
N PHE A 5 -18.69 -5.32 11.47
CA PHE A 5 -17.68 -4.61 10.72
C PHE A 5 -16.79 -5.61 10.00
N LEU A 6 -16.36 -5.29 8.79
CA LEU A 6 -15.35 -6.06 8.09
C LEU A 6 -14.06 -5.24 8.02
N ALA A 7 -12.95 -5.81 8.44
CA ALA A 7 -11.62 -5.24 8.30
C ALA A 7 -10.76 -6.16 7.43
N PHE A 8 -10.07 -5.57 6.45
CA PHE A 8 -8.96 -6.20 5.77
C PHE A 8 -7.65 -5.68 6.36
N ASP A 9 -6.81 -6.61 6.80
CA ASP A 9 -5.45 -6.33 7.26
C ASP A 9 -4.48 -6.90 6.23
N LEU A 10 -3.90 -6.02 5.43
CA LEU A 10 -3.02 -6.35 4.32
C LEU A 10 -1.56 -6.21 4.78
N GLY A 11 -0.95 -7.32 5.14
CA GLY A 11 0.48 -7.38 5.41
C GLY A 11 1.30 -7.64 4.15
N ALA A 12 2.62 -7.40 4.24
CA ALA A 12 3.54 -7.60 3.11
C ALA A 12 3.76 -9.07 2.73
N GLU A 13 3.37 -10.02 3.58
CA GLU A 13 3.50 -11.46 3.31
C GLU A 13 2.15 -12.18 3.27
N SER A 14 1.15 -11.65 3.96
CA SER A 14 -0.20 -12.21 3.96
C SER A 14 -1.24 -11.16 4.23
N GLY A 15 -2.44 -11.34 3.66
CA GLY A 15 -3.60 -10.56 3.98
C GLY A 15 -4.66 -11.40 4.67
N ARG A 16 -5.56 -10.76 5.41
CA ARG A 16 -6.69 -11.42 6.08
C ARG A 16 -7.92 -10.52 6.10
N ALA A 17 -9.08 -11.18 6.10
CA ALA A 17 -10.36 -10.54 6.37
C ALA A 17 -10.83 -10.95 7.77
N ILE A 18 -11.18 -9.97 8.57
CA ILE A 18 -11.61 -10.15 9.97
C ILE A 18 -12.98 -9.51 10.12
N ILE A 19 -13.94 -10.29 10.62
CA ILE A 19 -15.23 -9.75 11.04
C ILE A 19 -15.17 -9.35 12.51
N GLY A 20 -15.48 -8.09 12.79
CA GLY A 20 -15.65 -7.56 14.14
C GLY A 20 -17.14 -7.47 14.47
N ARG A 21 -17.59 -8.11 15.56
CA ARG A 21 -18.96 -8.04 16.04
C ARG A 21 -19.04 -7.30 17.35
N LEU A 22 -19.70 -6.16 17.32
CA LEU A 22 -19.97 -5.38 18.53
C LEU A 22 -21.36 -5.77 19.07
N ARG A 23 -21.41 -6.27 20.30
CA ARG A 23 -22.64 -6.66 21.00
C ARG A 23 -22.57 -6.18 22.45
N SER A 24 -23.51 -5.35 22.86
CA SER A 24 -23.59 -4.86 24.25
C SER A 24 -22.27 -4.26 24.78
N GLY A 25 -21.52 -3.56 23.91
CA GLY A 25 -20.24 -2.94 24.27
C GLY A 25 -19.01 -3.85 24.18
N ILE A 26 -19.22 -5.14 23.88
CA ILE A 26 -18.14 -6.12 23.73
C ILE A 26 -17.85 -6.31 22.22
N LEU A 27 -16.58 -6.16 21.83
CA LEU A 27 -16.10 -6.44 20.49
C LEU A 27 -15.49 -7.85 20.44
N SER A 28 -16.01 -8.70 19.57
CA SER A 28 -15.41 -9.98 19.22
C SER A 28 -14.84 -9.93 17.81
N LEU A 29 -13.68 -10.55 17.60
CA LEU A 29 -12.99 -10.60 16.31
C LEU A 29 -12.89 -12.05 15.85
N ASN A 30 -13.17 -12.30 14.58
CA ASN A 30 -13.03 -13.60 13.95
C ASN A 30 -12.40 -13.45 12.57
N GLU A 31 -11.26 -14.11 12.34
CA GLU A 31 -10.65 -14.21 11.03
C GLU A 31 -11.50 -15.16 10.17
N ILE A 32 -11.99 -14.65 9.04
CA ILE A 32 -12.89 -15.39 8.13
C ILE A 32 -12.22 -15.76 6.82
N TYR A 33 -11.11 -15.13 6.49
CA TYR A 33 -10.35 -15.41 5.29
C TYR A 33 -8.89 -14.98 5.46
N ARG A 34 -7.97 -15.78 4.92
CA ARG A 34 -6.54 -15.48 4.86
C ARG A 34 -5.99 -15.87 3.50
N PHE A 35 -5.04 -15.09 2.99
CA PHE A 35 -4.36 -15.34 1.73
C PHE A 35 -2.89 -14.92 1.80
N GLN A 36 -2.06 -15.48 0.94
CA GLN A 36 -0.68 -15.06 0.76
C GLN A 36 -0.61 -13.81 -0.12
N ASN A 37 0.21 -12.87 0.29
CA ASN A 37 0.52 -11.65 -0.46
C ASN A 37 1.98 -11.70 -0.90
N GLU A 38 2.22 -12.31 -2.06
CA GLU A 38 3.56 -12.52 -2.60
C GLU A 38 3.83 -11.54 -3.74
N PRO A 39 4.99 -10.86 -3.72
CA PRO A 39 5.39 -10.06 -4.86
C PRO A 39 5.75 -10.95 -6.04
N VAL A 40 5.56 -10.44 -7.24
CA VAL A 40 5.94 -11.12 -8.49
C VAL A 40 7.20 -10.50 -9.07
N ARG A 41 8.06 -11.35 -9.63
CA ARG A 41 9.22 -10.87 -10.38
C ARG A 41 8.84 -10.79 -11.86
N TRP A 42 8.85 -9.57 -12.39
CA TRP A 42 8.51 -9.29 -13.77
C TRP A 42 9.54 -8.37 -14.42
N ASN A 43 10.04 -8.75 -15.59
CA ASN A 43 11.02 -7.97 -16.35
C ASN A 43 12.22 -7.47 -15.52
N GLY A 44 12.77 -8.35 -14.67
CA GLY A 44 13.92 -8.03 -13.81
C GLY A 44 13.60 -7.23 -12.54
N THR A 45 12.35 -6.80 -12.35
CA THR A 45 11.89 -6.04 -11.19
C THR A 45 11.00 -6.85 -10.26
N LEU A 46 10.88 -6.42 -9.02
CA LEU A 46 9.98 -7.01 -8.04
C LEU A 46 8.76 -6.09 -7.87
N GLN A 47 7.56 -6.62 -8.11
CA GLN A 47 6.33 -5.84 -8.14
C GLN A 47 5.24 -6.51 -7.32
N TRP A 48 4.26 -5.73 -6.86
CA TRP A 48 3.03 -6.23 -6.27
C TRP A 48 2.04 -6.64 -7.36
N ASP A 49 1.40 -7.80 -7.23
CA ASP A 49 0.28 -8.21 -8.09
C ASP A 49 -1.03 -7.59 -7.57
N ILE A 50 -1.29 -6.35 -7.97
CA ILE A 50 -2.48 -5.60 -7.54
C ILE A 50 -3.78 -6.26 -7.98
N LEU A 51 -3.81 -6.90 -9.14
CA LEU A 51 -5.02 -7.56 -9.63
C LEU A 51 -5.35 -8.80 -8.79
N ARG A 52 -4.34 -9.57 -8.39
CA ARG A 52 -4.51 -10.68 -7.46
C ARG A 52 -4.97 -10.16 -6.09
N LEU A 53 -4.32 -9.13 -5.56
CA LEU A 53 -4.71 -8.53 -4.28
C LEU A 53 -6.17 -8.08 -4.29
N TRP A 54 -6.61 -7.44 -5.36
CA TRP A 54 -8.01 -7.06 -5.55
C TRP A 54 -8.95 -8.27 -5.58
N LEU A 55 -8.56 -9.35 -6.24
CA LEU A 55 -9.33 -10.60 -6.27
C LEU A 55 -9.46 -11.20 -4.86
N GLU A 56 -8.39 -11.20 -4.07
CA GLU A 56 -8.42 -11.71 -2.70
C GLU A 56 -9.32 -10.87 -1.78
N LEU A 57 -9.36 -9.54 -1.96
CA LEU A 57 -10.31 -8.68 -1.25
C LEU A 57 -11.77 -9.05 -1.58
N LYS A 58 -12.07 -9.29 -2.87
CA LYS A 58 -13.42 -9.74 -3.29
C LYS A 58 -13.79 -11.07 -2.66
N ARG A 59 -12.87 -12.05 -2.64
CA ARG A 59 -13.09 -13.33 -1.96
C ARG A 59 -13.37 -13.19 -0.47
N GLY A 60 -12.68 -12.25 0.19
CA GLY A 60 -12.96 -11.91 1.58
C GLY A 60 -14.36 -11.32 1.78
N LEU A 61 -14.81 -10.45 0.87
CA LEU A 61 -16.17 -9.89 0.87
C LEU A 61 -17.25 -10.96 0.65
N GLU A 62 -17.00 -11.91 -0.24
CA GLU A 62 -17.92 -13.03 -0.51
C GLU A 62 -18.21 -13.88 0.74
N ARG A 63 -17.24 -13.96 1.69
CA ARG A 63 -17.43 -14.71 2.96
C ARG A 63 -18.47 -14.09 3.90
N VAL A 64 -18.86 -12.86 3.65
CA VAL A 64 -19.83 -12.11 4.46
C VAL A 64 -21.01 -11.58 3.64
N SER A 65 -21.26 -12.15 2.46
CA SER A 65 -22.34 -11.72 1.54
C SER A 65 -23.71 -11.65 2.21
N ASP A 66 -23.98 -12.55 3.17
CA ASP A 66 -25.25 -12.63 3.90
C ASP A 66 -25.23 -11.80 5.20
N THR A 67 -24.15 -11.06 5.47
CA THR A 67 -24.01 -10.27 6.69
C THR A 67 -24.25 -8.79 6.41
N ARG A 68 -25.16 -8.17 7.15
CA ARG A 68 -25.35 -6.72 7.10
C ARG A 68 -24.21 -6.03 7.82
N LEU A 69 -23.23 -5.53 7.06
CA LEU A 69 -22.09 -4.79 7.59
C LEU A 69 -22.46 -3.33 7.87
N ALA A 70 -21.99 -2.78 8.98
CA ALA A 70 -22.05 -1.37 9.29
C ALA A 70 -20.97 -0.57 8.51
N SER A 71 -19.77 -1.17 8.34
CA SER A 71 -18.70 -0.62 7.51
C SER A 71 -17.70 -1.68 7.08
N VAL A 72 -16.90 -1.31 6.08
CA VAL A 72 -15.71 -2.03 5.63
C VAL A 72 -14.51 -1.09 5.72
N ALA A 73 -13.39 -1.59 6.22
CA ALA A 73 -12.14 -0.85 6.28
C ALA A 73 -10.97 -1.70 5.76
N VAL A 74 -9.93 -1.04 5.29
CA VAL A 74 -8.69 -1.67 4.86
C VAL A 74 -7.55 -1.00 5.58
N ASP A 75 -6.69 -1.79 6.21
CA ASP A 75 -5.38 -1.41 6.69
C ASP A 75 -4.32 -2.13 5.85
N ALA A 76 -3.17 -1.50 5.64
CA ALA A 76 -2.13 -2.05 4.78
C ALA A 76 -0.73 -1.68 5.29
N TRP A 77 0.30 -2.41 4.78
CA TRP A 77 1.69 -2.02 5.00
C TRP A 77 1.95 -0.62 4.42
N GLY A 78 2.91 0.09 5.01
CA GLY A 78 3.32 1.41 4.53
C GLY A 78 4.34 1.34 3.39
N VAL A 79 4.85 2.50 3.03
CA VAL A 79 5.98 2.83 2.14
C VAL A 79 5.75 2.65 0.65
N ASP A 80 4.95 1.69 0.19
CA ASP A 80 4.69 1.50 -1.23
C ASP A 80 3.63 2.47 -1.77
N TYR A 81 3.63 2.69 -3.06
CA TYR A 81 2.73 3.59 -3.75
C TYR A 81 2.37 3.05 -5.13
N ALA A 82 1.27 3.52 -5.68
CA ALA A 82 0.84 3.27 -7.04
C ALA A 82 0.73 4.59 -7.82
N LEU A 83 1.04 4.55 -9.11
CA LEU A 83 0.82 5.67 -10.01
C LEU A 83 -0.51 5.49 -10.75
N LEU A 84 -1.33 6.53 -10.69
CA LEU A 84 -2.61 6.56 -11.37
C LEU A 84 -2.58 7.61 -12.50
N GLY A 85 -3.21 7.28 -13.61
CA GLY A 85 -3.45 8.23 -14.69
C GLY A 85 -4.62 9.19 -14.35
N ASP A 86 -4.82 10.18 -15.21
CA ASP A 86 -5.82 11.23 -15.03
C ASP A 86 -7.26 10.71 -14.86
N ARG A 87 -7.54 9.52 -15.34
CA ARG A 87 -8.84 8.85 -15.22
C ARG A 87 -8.90 7.85 -14.06
N GLY A 88 -7.90 7.84 -13.18
CA GLY A 88 -7.82 6.92 -12.05
C GLY A 88 -7.40 5.49 -12.41
N ASN A 89 -7.02 5.23 -13.65
CA ASN A 89 -6.49 3.94 -14.05
C ASN A 89 -5.08 3.74 -13.54
N LEU A 90 -4.78 2.52 -13.11
CA LEU A 90 -3.42 2.12 -12.73
C LEU A 90 -2.50 2.21 -13.97
N LEU A 91 -1.36 2.88 -13.85
CA LEU A 91 -0.39 3.03 -14.96
C LEU A 91 0.50 1.79 -15.08
N GLU A 92 0.91 1.24 -13.95
CA GLU A 92 1.73 0.02 -13.88
C GLU A 92 1.51 -0.66 -12.53
N ASN A 93 1.92 -1.92 -12.38
CA ASN A 93 1.95 -2.55 -11.07
C ASN A 93 2.91 -1.80 -10.15
N PRO A 94 2.53 -1.56 -8.88
CA PRO A 94 3.42 -0.94 -7.90
C PRO A 94 4.67 -1.78 -7.68
N TYR A 95 5.81 -1.13 -7.62
CA TYR A 95 7.05 -1.80 -7.27
C TYR A 95 7.06 -2.15 -5.78
N HIS A 96 7.63 -3.29 -5.48
CA HIS A 96 7.82 -3.71 -4.10
C HIS A 96 8.97 -2.92 -3.45
N TYR A 97 8.85 -2.55 -2.19
CA TYR A 97 9.85 -1.74 -1.47
C TYR A 97 11.25 -2.39 -1.40
N ARG A 98 11.35 -3.71 -1.59
CA ARG A 98 12.64 -4.43 -1.66
C ARG A 98 13.18 -4.57 -3.08
N ASP A 99 12.57 -3.91 -4.07
CA ASP A 99 13.10 -3.94 -5.42
C ASP A 99 14.51 -3.32 -5.50
N ALA A 100 15.38 -3.93 -6.30
CA ALA A 100 16.78 -3.52 -6.43
C ALA A 100 16.94 -2.09 -6.98
N ARG A 101 15.90 -1.51 -7.64
CA ARG A 101 15.92 -0.13 -8.13
C ARG A 101 16.12 0.91 -7.02
N ASN A 102 15.81 0.55 -5.77
CA ASN A 102 15.96 1.42 -4.61
C ASN A 102 17.40 1.46 -4.08
N ALA A 103 18.30 0.61 -4.59
CA ALA A 103 19.68 0.55 -4.14
C ALA A 103 20.41 1.87 -4.41
N GLY A 104 21.06 2.42 -3.38
CA GLY A 104 21.80 3.69 -3.48
C GLY A 104 20.94 4.96 -3.47
N MET A 105 19.61 4.86 -3.62
CA MET A 105 18.75 6.05 -3.74
C MET A 105 18.74 6.90 -2.46
N MET A 106 18.83 6.27 -1.31
CA MET A 106 18.91 7.00 -0.03
C MET A 106 20.17 7.87 0.04
N ALA A 107 21.33 7.36 -0.36
CA ALA A 107 22.57 8.14 -0.42
C ALA A 107 22.46 9.30 -1.42
N ALA A 108 21.95 9.04 -2.62
CA ALA A 108 21.77 10.06 -3.67
C ALA A 108 20.78 11.18 -3.26
N VAL A 109 19.77 10.87 -2.45
CA VAL A 109 18.88 11.89 -1.87
C VAL A 109 19.62 12.77 -0.87
N PHE A 110 20.49 12.18 -0.02
CA PHE A 110 21.24 12.93 0.99
C PHE A 110 22.27 13.89 0.38
N GLU A 111 22.74 13.65 -0.84
CA GLU A 111 23.56 14.59 -1.60
C GLU A 111 22.78 15.88 -2.01
N ARG A 112 21.45 15.82 -2.04
CA ARG A 112 20.58 16.91 -2.47
C ARG A 112 19.85 17.61 -1.32
N VAL A 113 19.48 16.83 -0.31
CA VAL A 113 18.74 17.33 0.87
C VAL A 113 19.34 16.71 2.12
N SER A 114 19.74 17.55 3.08
CA SER A 114 20.38 17.06 4.30
C SER A 114 19.43 16.18 5.14
N ARG A 115 20.02 15.25 5.89
CA ARG A 115 19.28 14.35 6.80
C ARG A 115 18.46 15.14 7.82
N GLU A 116 19.04 16.21 8.37
CA GLU A 116 18.41 17.08 9.37
C GLU A 116 17.14 17.70 8.81
N LYS A 117 17.19 18.19 7.55
CA LYS A 117 16.01 18.76 6.90
C LYS A 117 14.94 17.74 6.63
N ILE A 118 15.30 16.54 6.14
CA ILE A 118 14.34 15.45 5.92
C ILE A 118 13.69 15.06 7.25
N TYR A 119 14.49 14.86 8.30
CA TYR A 119 13.96 14.48 9.62
C TYR A 119 13.08 15.57 10.23
N ALA A 120 13.47 16.82 10.13
CA ALA A 120 12.69 17.94 10.64
C ALA A 120 11.29 18.04 10.02
N VAL A 121 11.16 17.63 8.74
CA VAL A 121 9.87 17.65 8.02
C VAL A 121 9.05 16.40 8.29
N THR A 122 9.69 15.22 8.33
CA THR A 122 9.00 13.93 8.31
C THR A 122 8.90 13.28 9.69
N GLY A 123 9.86 13.50 10.57
CA GLY A 123 9.99 12.78 11.85
C GLY A 123 10.27 11.28 11.68
N ILE A 124 10.60 10.82 10.47
CA ILE A 124 10.67 9.38 10.11
C ILE A 124 12.12 8.89 10.11
N GLN A 125 12.33 7.71 10.62
CA GLN A 125 13.59 6.97 10.52
C GLN A 125 14.02 6.78 9.06
N PHE A 126 15.33 6.87 8.80
CA PHE A 126 15.91 6.68 7.47
C PHE A 126 16.04 5.18 7.16
N LEU A 127 15.18 4.70 6.29
CA LEU A 127 15.22 3.34 5.76
C LEU A 127 15.17 3.41 4.22
N GLN A 128 16.01 2.63 3.56
CA GLN A 128 16.07 2.59 2.09
C GLN A 128 14.70 2.30 1.44
N ILE A 129 13.82 1.65 2.16
CA ILE A 129 12.47 1.31 1.71
C ILE A 129 11.47 2.47 1.75
N ASN A 130 11.81 3.61 2.37
CA ASN A 130 10.86 4.71 2.50
C ASN A 130 10.48 5.29 1.14
N THR A 131 9.21 5.69 1.01
CA THR A 131 8.60 6.19 -0.24
C THR A 131 9.41 7.31 -0.89
N LEU A 132 10.03 8.20 -0.11
CA LEU A 132 10.87 9.27 -0.62
C LEU A 132 11.96 8.74 -1.56
N TYR A 133 12.67 7.69 -1.15
CA TYR A 133 13.78 7.11 -1.93
C TYR A 133 13.28 6.31 -3.12
N GLN A 134 12.14 5.66 -2.98
CA GLN A 134 11.48 4.96 -4.09
C GLN A 134 11.02 5.93 -5.19
N LEU A 135 10.40 7.06 -4.82
CA LEU A 135 9.99 8.11 -5.75
C LEU A 135 11.19 8.76 -6.44
N PHE A 136 12.26 9.02 -5.68
CA PHE A 136 13.49 9.55 -6.24
C PHE A 136 14.08 8.59 -7.30
N GLY A 137 14.12 7.29 -7.01
CA GLY A 137 14.57 6.26 -7.95
C GLY A 137 13.68 6.18 -9.21
N ALA A 138 12.37 6.27 -9.05
CA ALA A 138 11.43 6.29 -10.17
C ALA A 138 11.68 7.49 -11.10
N CYS A 139 11.86 8.69 -10.55
CA CYS A 139 12.18 9.90 -11.34
C CYS A 139 13.52 9.79 -12.11
N HIS A 140 14.50 9.06 -11.54
CA HIS A 140 15.79 8.85 -12.20
C HIS A 140 15.72 7.84 -13.33
N SER A 141 14.85 6.83 -13.22
CA SER A 141 14.71 5.77 -14.22
C SER A 141 13.89 6.19 -15.43
N ILE A 142 12.95 7.13 -15.26
CA ILE A 142 11.97 7.53 -16.28
C ILE A 142 12.37 8.87 -16.97
N GLY A 143 13.39 9.57 -16.46
CA GLY A 143 13.66 10.97 -16.83
C GLY A 143 12.71 11.94 -16.09
N PRO A 144 12.76 13.25 -16.35
CA PRO A 144 11.99 14.23 -15.60
C PRO A 144 10.48 14.01 -15.77
N VAL A 145 9.84 13.45 -14.73
CA VAL A 145 8.39 13.35 -14.66
C VAL A 145 7.82 14.77 -14.57
N ARG A 146 7.11 15.22 -15.58
CA ARG A 146 6.36 16.46 -15.52
C ARG A 146 5.08 16.18 -14.68
N PHE A 147 5.09 16.58 -13.43
CA PHE A 147 3.87 16.67 -12.65
C PHE A 147 2.99 17.74 -13.29
N GLY A 148 1.89 17.36 -13.90
CA GLY A 148 0.89 18.29 -14.37
C GLY A 148 0.45 19.18 -13.21
N SER A 149 0.50 20.49 -13.38
CA SER A 149 -0.06 21.44 -12.43
C SER A 149 -1.57 21.19 -12.40
N GLY A 150 -2.04 20.43 -11.41
CA GLY A 150 -3.47 20.24 -11.16
C GLY A 150 -4.11 21.60 -10.95
N ARG A 151 -4.86 22.08 -11.95
CA ARG A 151 -5.79 23.19 -11.75
C ARG A 151 -6.91 22.66 -10.87
N SER A 152 -6.96 23.14 -9.65
CA SER A 152 -8.15 23.03 -8.81
C SER A 152 -9.36 23.61 -9.57
N ARG A 153 -10.38 22.81 -9.78
CA ARG A 153 -11.74 23.24 -10.07
C ARG A 153 -12.59 23.01 -8.84
#